data_b64675ff546c087363b428b5c1dd4dea
#
_entry.id   b64675ff546c087363b428b5c1dd4dea
#
_cell.length_a   1.000
_cell.length_b   1.000
_cell.length_c   1.000
_cell.angle_alpha   90.00
_cell.angle_beta   90.00
_cell.angle_gamma   90.00
#
_symmetry.space_group_name_H-M   'P 1'
#
loop_
_entity.id
_entity.type
_entity.pdbx_description
1 polymer ?
#
loop_
_entity_poly.entity_id
_entity_poly.type
_entity_poly.pdbx_seq_one_letter_code
_entity_poly.pdbx_strand_id
1 'polypeptide(L)'
;ALAYATHTFFNQNGFLYVHTPCITQSDCEGAGEMFQVTTLLSEAEKVESAQPAVKPEELDAKRAEVSECGSGIKAMKESGAESKDVKKAVKKLDNLKQELLEMERAARKIGGIQRAEDGTIDYSDDFFAGKSYLTVSGQLQVETYACALSNVYTFGPTFRAENSNTTRHLAEFWMIEPELAFADLNDDMQCAEDYVKFCCNYLLENCYGDLEFFAKMYDSTCSDRVKAIASTPFGRVSYTEAIELLEKAVADGKKFAYPVSWGIDLATEHERWLAEEHFKKPVIVYNYPKDIKAFYMRLNEDNKTVAAMDVLVPKVGELIGGSQREERL
;
A
#
# COMPACT_ATOMS: atom_id res chain seq x y z
N ALA A 1 -13.08 12.35 -20.18
CA ALA A 1 -13.37 11.24 -21.12
C ALA A 1 -12.98 9.89 -20.53
N LEU A 2 -11.69 9.65 -20.18
CA LEU A 2 -11.20 8.34 -19.72
C LEU A 2 -11.87 7.85 -18.42
N ALA A 3 -12.11 8.72 -17.43
CA ALA A 3 -12.81 8.33 -16.22
C ALA A 3 -14.23 7.81 -16.51
N TYR A 4 -14.94 8.48 -17.42
CA TYR A 4 -16.26 8.02 -17.85
C TYR A 4 -16.19 6.70 -18.63
N ALA A 5 -15.20 6.55 -19.51
CA ALA A 5 -14.96 5.30 -20.23
C ALA A 5 -14.69 4.13 -19.27
N THR A 6 -13.88 4.36 -18.24
CA THR A 6 -13.59 3.39 -17.17
C THR A 6 -14.87 2.91 -16.48
N HIS A 7 -15.70 3.84 -15.98
CA HIS A 7 -16.97 3.49 -15.36
C HIS A 7 -17.92 2.76 -16.32
N THR A 8 -17.93 3.17 -17.59
CA THR A 8 -18.76 2.53 -18.62
C THR A 8 -18.32 1.09 -18.86
N PHE A 9 -17.02 0.85 -19.04
CA PHE A 9 -16.47 -0.50 -19.25
C PHE A 9 -16.84 -1.44 -18.11
N PHE A 10 -16.51 -1.08 -16.88
CA PHE A 10 -16.75 -1.96 -15.75
C PHE A 10 -18.23 -2.19 -15.47
N ASN A 11 -19.05 -1.15 -15.59
CA ASN A 11 -20.51 -1.29 -15.44
C ASN A 11 -21.13 -2.23 -16.50
N GLN A 12 -20.74 -2.10 -17.77
CA GLN A 12 -21.22 -2.95 -18.87
C GLN A 12 -20.77 -4.42 -18.72
N ASN A 13 -19.64 -4.66 -18.04
CA ASN A 13 -19.10 -6.00 -17.79
C ASN A 13 -19.52 -6.57 -16.43
N GLY A 14 -20.50 -5.96 -15.75
CA GLY A 14 -21.13 -6.50 -14.55
C GLY A 14 -20.35 -6.25 -13.26
N PHE A 15 -19.39 -5.33 -13.27
CA PHE A 15 -18.67 -4.93 -12.06
C PHE A 15 -19.46 -3.87 -11.28
N LEU A 16 -19.43 -3.98 -9.98
CA LEU A 16 -20.00 -2.98 -9.07
C LEU A 16 -18.90 -1.99 -8.62
N TYR A 17 -19.18 -0.70 -8.75
CA TYR A 17 -18.30 0.34 -8.24
C TYR A 17 -18.44 0.47 -6.73
N VAL A 18 -17.32 0.40 -6.01
CA VAL A 18 -17.29 0.53 -4.56
C VAL A 18 -16.28 1.60 -4.14
N HIS A 19 -16.62 2.33 -3.08
CA HIS A 19 -15.71 3.30 -2.46
C HIS A 19 -14.94 2.61 -1.33
N THR A 20 -13.62 2.73 -1.37
CA THR A 20 -12.73 2.21 -0.35
C THR A 20 -12.20 3.32 0.54
N PRO A 21 -11.95 3.09 1.85
CA PRO A 21 -11.38 4.09 2.72
C PRO A 21 -9.94 4.44 2.32
N CYS A 22 -9.60 5.73 2.42
CA CYS A 22 -8.25 6.23 2.16
C CYS A 22 -7.32 6.11 3.36
N ILE A 23 -7.86 5.96 4.58
CA ILE A 23 -7.07 5.81 5.81
C ILE A 23 -7.08 4.34 6.21
N THR A 24 -5.90 3.77 6.44
CA THR A 24 -5.70 2.36 6.75
C THR A 24 -4.61 2.17 7.79
N GLN A 25 -4.64 1.04 8.50
CA GLN A 25 -3.54 0.59 9.36
C GLN A 25 -2.69 -0.50 8.69
N SER A 26 -3.03 -0.92 7.47
CA SER A 26 -2.36 -2.00 6.75
C SER A 26 -1.64 -1.47 5.53
N ASP A 27 -0.41 -1.93 5.32
CA ASP A 27 0.34 -1.74 4.09
C ASP A 27 -0.03 -2.87 3.11
N CYS A 28 -0.67 -2.52 2.01
CA CYS A 28 -1.15 -3.49 1.03
C CYS A 28 -0.01 -4.20 0.29
N GLU A 29 0.99 -3.45 -0.13
CA GLU A 29 2.05 -3.95 -1.01
C GLU A 29 3.35 -4.29 -0.25
N GLY A 30 3.43 -3.96 1.06
CA GLY A 30 4.67 -4.08 1.83
C GLY A 30 5.75 -3.09 1.38
N ALA A 31 5.38 -2.06 0.64
CA ALA A 31 6.32 -1.09 0.05
C ALA A 31 6.89 -0.09 1.06
N GLY A 32 6.30 0.02 2.25
CA GLY A 32 6.82 0.79 3.37
C GLY A 32 6.80 2.33 3.24
N GLU A 33 6.45 2.87 2.09
CA GLU A 33 6.47 4.31 1.83
C GLU A 33 5.08 4.94 1.88
N MET A 34 4.48 4.91 3.09
CA MET A 34 3.15 5.46 3.35
C MET A 34 3.22 6.81 4.06
N PHE A 35 2.36 7.74 3.69
CA PHE A 35 2.12 8.95 4.48
C PHE A 35 1.39 8.61 5.77
N GLN A 36 1.97 8.95 6.91
CA GLN A 36 1.33 8.71 8.20
C GLN A 36 0.25 9.75 8.47
N VAL A 37 -0.90 9.30 9.00
CA VAL A 37 -2.00 10.13 9.48
C VAL A 37 -2.02 10.05 10.99
N THR A 38 -1.91 11.19 11.69
CA THR A 38 -1.88 11.25 13.15
C THR A 38 -2.43 12.59 13.66
N THR A 39 -3.07 12.55 14.82
CA THR A 39 -3.50 13.76 15.56
C THR A 39 -2.52 14.14 16.67
N LEU A 40 -1.51 13.30 16.96
CA LEU A 40 -0.56 13.50 18.06
C LEU A 40 0.23 14.81 17.94
N LEU A 41 0.60 15.24 16.72
CA LEU A 41 1.37 16.46 16.53
C LEU A 41 0.59 17.71 16.96
N SER A 42 -0.70 17.79 16.59
CA SER A 42 -1.56 18.91 17.00
C SER A 42 -1.81 18.93 18.51
N GLU A 43 -1.87 17.77 19.13
CA GLU A 43 -1.97 17.68 20.61
C GLU A 43 -0.64 17.99 21.28
N ALA A 44 0.48 17.58 20.71
CA ALA A 44 1.82 17.89 21.22
C ALA A 44 2.08 19.40 21.30
N GLU A 45 1.73 20.15 20.27
CA GLU A 45 1.85 21.61 20.24
C GLU A 45 1.04 22.30 21.36
N LYS A 46 -0.16 21.80 21.67
CA LYS A 46 -0.97 22.29 22.77
C LYS A 46 -0.35 21.96 24.14
N VAL A 47 0.24 20.78 24.29
CA VAL A 47 0.83 20.30 25.55
C VAL A 47 2.17 21.00 25.84
N GLU A 48 3.03 21.22 24.83
CA GLU A 48 4.28 21.94 25.00
C GLU A 48 4.06 23.37 25.53
N SER A 49 2.96 24.00 25.17
CA SER A 49 2.59 25.34 25.64
C SER A 49 2.01 25.37 27.07
N ALA A 50 1.63 24.22 27.64
CA ALA A 50 0.74 24.16 28.80
C ALA A 50 1.29 23.49 30.08
N GLN A 51 2.35 22.67 30.07
CA GLN A 51 2.73 21.89 31.25
C GLN A 51 4.24 21.79 31.52
N PRO A 52 4.68 21.93 32.81
CA PRO A 52 6.01 21.53 33.22
C PRO A 52 6.15 20.00 33.20
N ALA A 53 7.28 19.52 32.68
CA ALA A 53 7.62 18.10 32.73
C ALA A 53 7.73 17.60 34.18
N VAL A 54 7.27 16.36 34.43
CA VAL A 54 7.46 15.71 35.73
C VAL A 54 8.96 15.56 35.97
N LYS A 55 9.47 16.06 37.13
CA LYS A 55 10.90 15.98 37.45
C LYS A 55 11.25 14.57 37.92
N PRO A 56 12.45 14.07 37.58
CA PRO A 56 12.92 12.75 38.05
C PRO A 56 12.84 12.59 39.58
N GLU A 57 13.17 13.66 40.33
CA GLU A 57 13.14 13.63 41.80
C GLU A 57 11.71 13.43 42.34
N GLU A 58 10.69 14.00 41.68
CA GLU A 58 9.30 13.85 42.10
C GLU A 58 8.79 12.42 41.83
N LEU A 59 9.25 11.80 40.73
CA LEU A 59 8.93 10.42 40.40
C LEU A 59 9.57 9.43 41.39
N ASP A 60 10.85 9.65 41.74
CA ASP A 60 11.55 8.80 42.69
C ASP A 60 10.97 8.93 44.11
N ALA A 61 10.55 10.13 44.52
CA ALA A 61 9.84 10.33 45.76
C ALA A 61 8.51 9.57 45.81
N LYS A 62 7.76 9.57 44.73
CA LYS A 62 6.49 8.82 44.63
C LYS A 62 6.69 7.31 44.64
N ARG A 63 7.74 6.81 43.99
CA ARG A 63 8.13 5.39 44.03
C ARG A 63 8.49 4.96 45.49
N ALA A 64 9.21 5.80 46.20
CA ALA A 64 9.54 5.56 47.59
C ALA A 64 8.28 5.50 48.48
N GLU A 65 7.30 6.42 48.29
CA GLU A 65 6.02 6.43 49.00
C GLU A 65 5.22 5.13 48.77
N VAL A 66 5.14 4.67 47.55
CA VAL A 66 4.46 3.39 47.18
C VAL A 66 5.15 2.22 47.89
N SER A 67 6.48 2.18 47.86
CA SER A 67 7.28 1.11 48.48
C SER A 67 7.09 1.08 50.00
N GLU A 68 7.15 2.24 50.66
CA GLU A 68 6.94 2.38 52.09
C GLU A 68 5.53 1.93 52.50
N CYS A 69 4.51 2.36 51.77
CA CYS A 69 3.14 1.95 52.02
C CYS A 69 2.96 0.43 51.86
N GLY A 70 3.59 -0.16 50.88
CA GLY A 70 3.59 -1.63 50.64
C GLY A 70 4.24 -2.38 51.81
N SER A 71 5.39 -1.90 52.26
CA SER A 71 6.13 -2.47 53.42
C SER A 71 5.32 -2.35 54.73
N GLY A 72 4.64 -1.21 54.92
CA GLY A 72 3.76 -0.99 56.05
C GLY A 72 2.59 -1.97 56.11
N ILE A 73 1.96 -2.25 54.95
CA ILE A 73 0.88 -3.25 54.88
C ILE A 73 1.39 -4.66 55.23
N LYS A 74 2.59 -5.01 54.82
CA LYS A 74 3.19 -6.30 55.14
C LYS A 74 3.40 -6.42 56.65
N ALA A 75 3.95 -5.39 57.28
CA ALA A 75 4.13 -5.34 58.72
C ALA A 75 2.78 -5.39 59.51
N MET A 76 1.75 -4.71 59.03
CA MET A 76 0.40 -4.76 59.64
C MET A 76 -0.20 -6.18 59.57
N LYS A 77 -0.02 -6.90 58.49
CA LYS A 77 -0.47 -8.31 58.38
C LYS A 77 0.29 -9.23 59.31
N GLU A 78 1.59 -9.03 59.42
CA GLU A 78 2.45 -9.85 60.31
C GLU A 78 2.18 -9.59 61.82
N SER A 79 1.78 -8.38 62.17
CA SER A 79 1.41 -7.99 63.55
C SER A 79 -0.03 -8.34 63.95
N GLY A 80 -0.84 -8.89 63.04
CA GLY A 80 -2.22 -9.26 63.34
C GLY A 80 -3.21 -8.09 63.42
N ALA A 81 -2.94 -6.99 62.73
CA ALA A 81 -3.81 -5.80 62.74
C ALA A 81 -5.24 -6.12 62.24
N GLU A 82 -6.22 -5.31 62.67
CA GLU A 82 -7.62 -5.51 62.32
C GLU A 82 -7.86 -5.49 60.80
N SER A 83 -8.66 -6.42 60.32
CA SER A 83 -8.98 -6.59 58.87
C SER A 83 -9.50 -5.30 58.22
N LYS A 84 -10.17 -4.41 58.97
CA LYS A 84 -10.66 -3.13 58.48
C LYS A 84 -9.52 -2.14 58.19
N ASP A 85 -8.48 -2.09 59.03
CA ASP A 85 -7.36 -1.19 58.84
C ASP A 85 -6.44 -1.67 57.72
N VAL A 86 -6.24 -2.96 57.60
CA VAL A 86 -5.52 -3.56 56.45
C VAL A 86 -6.24 -3.24 55.14
N LYS A 87 -7.55 -3.38 55.07
CA LYS A 87 -8.33 -3.02 53.86
C LYS A 87 -8.20 -1.54 53.47
N LYS A 88 -8.20 -0.64 54.50
CA LYS A 88 -8.01 0.80 54.28
C LYS A 88 -6.63 1.13 53.73
N ALA A 89 -5.59 0.47 54.28
CA ALA A 89 -4.21 0.62 53.84
C ALA A 89 -4.00 0.07 52.41
N VAL A 90 -4.62 -1.06 52.04
CA VAL A 90 -4.60 -1.61 50.68
C VAL A 90 -5.24 -0.63 49.69
N LYS A 91 -6.41 -0.06 50.02
CA LYS A 91 -7.04 0.93 49.15
C LYS A 91 -6.15 2.18 48.95
N LYS A 92 -5.43 2.61 50.02
CA LYS A 92 -4.46 3.72 49.89
C LYS A 92 -3.32 3.34 48.96
N LEU A 93 -2.76 2.12 49.07
CA LEU A 93 -1.72 1.64 48.20
C LEU A 93 -2.16 1.58 46.72
N ASP A 94 -3.39 1.14 46.45
CA ASP A 94 -3.93 1.07 45.11
C ASP A 94 -4.06 2.48 44.50
N ASN A 95 -4.51 3.48 45.25
CA ASN A 95 -4.54 4.87 44.80
C ASN A 95 -3.12 5.42 44.53
N LEU A 96 -2.15 5.16 45.40
CA LEU A 96 -0.76 5.60 45.21
C LEU A 96 -0.12 4.96 44.00
N LYS A 97 -0.42 3.70 43.70
CA LYS A 97 0.04 3.02 42.49
C LYS A 97 -0.58 3.64 41.22
N GLN A 98 -1.85 4.02 41.28
CA GLN A 98 -2.53 4.70 40.15
C GLN A 98 -1.88 6.06 39.90
N GLU A 99 -1.66 6.85 40.94
CA GLU A 99 -0.96 8.15 40.83
C GLU A 99 0.47 8.00 40.29
N LEU A 100 1.22 6.98 40.74
CA LEU A 100 2.56 6.71 40.25
C LEU A 100 2.52 6.35 38.75
N LEU A 101 1.57 5.52 38.31
CA LEU A 101 1.40 5.14 36.89
C LEU A 101 1.13 6.37 36.01
N GLU A 102 0.26 7.29 36.49
CA GLU A 102 -0.02 8.54 35.78
C GLU A 102 1.21 9.45 35.70
N MET A 103 2.01 9.55 36.80
CA MET A 103 3.26 10.30 36.79
C MET A 103 4.32 9.68 35.88
N GLU A 104 4.48 8.37 35.89
CA GLU A 104 5.40 7.65 34.98
C GLU A 104 4.98 7.84 33.52
N ARG A 105 3.70 7.81 33.22
CA ARG A 105 3.17 8.09 31.89
C ARG A 105 3.47 9.54 31.47
N ALA A 106 3.24 10.50 32.36
CA ALA A 106 3.54 11.91 32.08
C ALA A 106 5.04 12.18 31.88
N ALA A 107 5.90 11.50 32.65
CA ALA A 107 7.36 11.62 32.53
C ALA A 107 7.93 11.09 31.20
N ARG A 108 7.21 10.19 30.52
CA ARG A 108 7.58 9.66 29.20
C ARG A 108 7.18 10.58 28.03
N LYS A 109 6.53 11.71 28.27
CA LYS A 109 6.24 12.69 27.22
C LYS A 109 7.49 13.46 26.85
N ILE A 110 7.90 13.33 25.59
CA ILE A 110 9.04 14.06 25.02
C ILE A 110 8.49 14.89 23.87
N GLY A 111 8.70 16.22 23.90
CA GLY A 111 8.13 17.13 22.90
C GLY A 111 6.59 17.03 22.84
N GLY A 112 5.93 16.89 23.99
CA GLY A 112 4.46 16.73 24.08
C GLY A 112 3.92 15.36 23.62
N ILE A 113 4.77 14.49 23.04
CA ILE A 113 4.35 13.19 22.53
C ILE A 113 4.63 12.09 23.55
N GLN A 114 3.61 11.31 23.88
CA GLN A 114 3.72 10.16 24.78
C GLN A 114 4.59 9.06 24.16
N ARG A 115 5.42 8.41 24.98
CA ARG A 115 6.25 7.29 24.56
C ARG A 115 6.02 6.06 25.45
N ALA A 116 6.18 4.89 24.86
CA ALA A 116 6.18 3.60 25.53
C ALA A 116 7.47 3.41 26.36
N GLU A 117 7.57 2.31 27.11
CA GLU A 117 8.73 2.00 27.95
C GLU A 117 10.02 1.77 27.14
N ASP A 118 9.89 1.26 25.91
CA ASP A 118 10.98 1.05 24.96
C ASP A 118 11.43 2.31 24.22
N GLY A 119 10.79 3.47 24.50
CA GLY A 119 11.09 4.77 23.87
C GLY A 119 10.36 5.02 22.55
N THR A 120 9.61 4.07 22.03
CA THR A 120 8.78 4.26 20.83
C THR A 120 7.60 5.17 21.12
N ILE A 121 7.03 5.80 20.07
CA ILE A 121 5.84 6.65 20.22
C ILE A 121 4.64 5.78 20.63
N ASP A 122 3.96 6.21 21.71
CA ASP A 122 2.72 5.60 22.16
C ASP A 122 1.54 6.26 21.44
N TYR A 123 0.87 5.50 20.57
CA TYR A 123 -0.27 5.97 19.80
C TYR A 123 -1.61 5.79 20.51
N SER A 124 -1.64 5.34 21.77
CA SER A 124 -2.91 5.10 22.49
C SER A 124 -3.79 6.36 22.63
N ASP A 125 -3.19 7.54 22.64
CA ASP A 125 -3.87 8.83 22.70
C ASP A 125 -4.15 9.42 21.29
N ASP A 126 -3.72 8.76 20.20
CA ASP A 126 -4.08 9.15 18.84
C ASP A 126 -5.55 8.86 18.54
N PHE A 127 -6.13 9.59 17.58
CA PHE A 127 -7.52 9.37 17.15
C PHE A 127 -7.80 7.91 16.76
N PHE A 128 -6.84 7.26 16.11
CA PHE A 128 -6.96 5.87 15.65
C PHE A 128 -6.43 4.85 16.67
N ALA A 129 -5.91 5.28 17.81
CA ALA A 129 -5.26 4.44 18.82
C ALA A 129 -4.17 3.50 18.25
N GLY A 130 -3.55 3.88 17.15
CA GLY A 130 -2.50 3.10 16.46
C GLY A 130 -1.95 3.84 15.26
N LYS A 131 -0.87 3.30 14.68
CA LYS A 131 -0.30 3.86 13.45
C LYS A 131 -1.30 3.75 12.31
N SER A 132 -1.64 4.88 11.70
CA SER A 132 -2.54 4.94 10.55
C SER A 132 -1.88 5.71 9.42
N TYR A 133 -2.27 5.39 8.20
CA TYR A 133 -1.62 5.87 7.00
C TYR A 133 -2.64 6.20 5.92
N LEU A 134 -2.25 7.03 4.96
CA LEU A 134 -2.94 7.13 3.69
C LEU A 134 -2.62 5.89 2.85
N THR A 135 -3.64 5.29 2.25
CA THR A 135 -3.50 4.03 1.51
C THR A 135 -2.65 4.18 0.25
N VAL A 136 -1.81 3.20 -0.02
CA VAL A 136 -1.03 3.10 -1.27
C VAL A 136 -1.85 2.43 -2.39
N SER A 137 -2.93 1.70 -2.03
CA SER A 137 -3.84 0.96 -2.92
C SER A 137 -5.15 0.69 -2.18
N GLY A 138 -6.26 0.68 -2.90
CA GLY A 138 -7.57 0.25 -2.37
C GLY A 138 -7.76 -1.28 -2.38
N GLN A 139 -6.77 -2.05 -2.83
CA GLN A 139 -6.87 -3.49 -3.08
C GLN A 139 -7.38 -4.28 -1.88
N LEU A 140 -6.76 -4.18 -0.70
CA LEU A 140 -7.15 -4.97 0.48
C LEU A 140 -8.61 -4.74 0.87
N GLN A 141 -9.07 -3.50 0.78
CA GLN A 141 -10.45 -3.14 1.10
C GLN A 141 -11.41 -3.66 0.02
N VAL A 142 -11.06 -3.50 -1.28
CA VAL A 142 -11.94 -3.94 -2.37
C VAL A 142 -12.03 -5.46 -2.48
N GLU A 143 -10.99 -6.22 -2.11
CA GLU A 143 -11.03 -7.68 -2.00
C GLU A 143 -12.11 -8.15 -1.02
N THR A 144 -12.31 -7.44 0.10
CA THR A 144 -13.39 -7.79 1.05
C THR A 144 -14.78 -7.61 0.44
N TYR A 145 -14.95 -6.60 -0.43
CA TYR A 145 -16.18 -6.41 -1.20
C TYR A 145 -16.34 -7.49 -2.27
N ALA A 146 -15.26 -7.90 -2.95
CA ALA A 146 -15.28 -8.98 -3.93
C ALA A 146 -15.80 -10.29 -3.32
N CYS A 147 -15.39 -10.63 -2.09
CA CYS A 147 -15.90 -11.81 -1.37
C CYS A 147 -17.42 -11.79 -1.17
N ALA A 148 -18.05 -10.62 -1.12
CA ALA A 148 -19.48 -10.45 -0.90
C ALA A 148 -20.27 -10.20 -2.18
N LEU A 149 -19.69 -9.49 -3.15
CA LEU A 149 -20.38 -8.89 -4.31
C LEU A 149 -19.87 -9.43 -5.65
N SER A 150 -18.90 -10.34 -5.66
CA SER A 150 -18.23 -10.90 -6.83
C SER A 150 -17.33 -9.88 -7.54
N ASN A 151 -17.68 -9.47 -8.76
CA ASN A 151 -16.86 -8.54 -9.53
C ASN A 151 -17.10 -7.11 -9.06
N VAL A 152 -16.08 -6.48 -8.53
CA VAL A 152 -16.13 -5.11 -8.03
C VAL A 152 -14.94 -4.30 -8.55
N TYR A 153 -15.00 -3.00 -8.49
CA TYR A 153 -13.84 -2.14 -8.72
C TYR A 153 -13.91 -0.90 -7.86
N THR A 154 -12.75 -0.40 -7.48
CA THR A 154 -12.59 0.95 -6.96
C THR A 154 -11.88 1.83 -7.97
N PHE A 155 -12.16 3.11 -7.95
CA PHE A 155 -11.48 4.14 -8.72
C PHE A 155 -11.40 5.37 -7.85
N GLY A 156 -10.28 5.50 -7.14
CA GLY A 156 -10.13 6.50 -6.10
C GLY A 156 -8.68 6.89 -5.84
N PRO A 157 -8.47 7.88 -4.96
CA PRO A 157 -7.14 8.40 -4.66
C PRO A 157 -6.31 7.37 -3.88
N THR A 158 -5.05 7.29 -4.26
CA THR A 158 -3.99 6.53 -3.59
C THR A 158 -2.79 7.43 -3.36
N PHE A 159 -1.95 7.09 -2.38
CA PHE A 159 -0.90 7.97 -1.87
C PHE A 159 0.40 7.18 -1.70
N ARG A 160 1.50 7.68 -2.26
CA ARG A 160 2.81 7.05 -2.11
C ARG A 160 3.85 8.09 -1.74
N ALA A 161 4.57 7.86 -0.63
CA ALA A 161 5.59 8.76 -0.11
C ALA A 161 6.99 8.49 -0.71
N GLU A 162 7.03 7.91 -1.90
CA GLU A 162 8.27 7.57 -2.60
C GLU A 162 9.11 8.83 -2.88
N ASN A 163 10.36 8.83 -2.40
CA ASN A 163 11.29 9.92 -2.71
C ASN A 163 11.89 9.75 -4.12
N SER A 164 11.07 9.92 -5.14
CA SER A 164 11.43 9.74 -6.53
C SER A 164 11.12 11.00 -7.36
N ASN A 165 12.14 11.54 -8.02
CA ASN A 165 12.05 12.73 -8.86
C ASN A 165 11.87 12.38 -10.34
N THR A 166 10.97 11.47 -10.68
CA THR A 166 10.65 11.15 -12.07
C THR A 166 9.40 11.91 -12.53
N THR A 167 9.20 11.99 -13.85
CA THR A 167 8.03 12.66 -14.44
C THR A 167 6.71 11.87 -14.25
N ARG A 168 6.78 10.65 -13.71
CA ARG A 168 5.63 9.74 -13.57
C ARG A 168 5.22 9.49 -12.11
N HIS A 169 6.06 9.83 -11.11
CA HIS A 169 5.76 9.63 -9.70
C HIS A 169 5.04 10.85 -9.12
N LEU A 170 3.86 10.64 -8.60
CA LEU A 170 3.04 11.61 -7.89
C LEU A 170 2.77 11.12 -6.48
N ALA A 171 2.74 12.04 -5.52
CA ALA A 171 2.40 11.72 -4.13
C ALA A 171 0.93 11.28 -3.96
N GLU A 172 0.06 11.77 -4.84
CA GLU A 172 -1.37 11.42 -4.90
C GLU A 172 -1.76 11.18 -6.35
N PHE A 173 -2.42 10.07 -6.62
CA PHE A 173 -2.98 9.74 -7.93
C PHE A 173 -4.18 8.82 -7.77
N TRP A 174 -5.05 8.78 -8.79
CA TRP A 174 -6.20 7.90 -8.78
C TRP A 174 -5.86 6.57 -9.44
N MET A 175 -6.14 5.48 -8.73
CA MET A 175 -5.90 4.12 -9.19
C MET A 175 -7.22 3.44 -9.53
N ILE A 176 -7.21 2.63 -10.57
CA ILE A 176 -8.34 1.82 -11.03
C ILE A 176 -8.01 0.37 -10.67
N GLU A 177 -8.78 -0.20 -9.76
CA GLU A 177 -8.44 -1.49 -9.12
C GLU A 177 -9.67 -2.41 -9.16
N PRO A 178 -9.85 -3.17 -10.26
CA PRO A 178 -10.88 -4.20 -10.34
C PRO A 178 -10.44 -5.47 -9.61
N GLU A 179 -11.41 -6.15 -8.98
CA GLU A 179 -11.27 -7.48 -8.41
C GLU A 179 -12.31 -8.42 -9.03
N LEU A 180 -11.84 -9.52 -9.60
CA LEU A 180 -12.65 -10.51 -10.28
C LEU A 180 -12.77 -11.76 -9.40
N ALA A 181 -13.98 -12.10 -8.97
CA ALA A 181 -14.22 -13.34 -8.26
C ALA A 181 -14.23 -14.54 -9.22
N PHE A 182 -13.70 -15.67 -8.76
CA PHE A 182 -13.65 -16.95 -9.49
C PHE A 182 -12.88 -16.90 -10.83
N ALA A 183 -11.96 -15.94 -10.97
CA ALA A 183 -11.14 -15.74 -12.16
C ALA A 183 -9.73 -16.32 -11.95
N ASP A 184 -9.13 -16.78 -13.03
CA ASP A 184 -7.71 -17.14 -13.07
C ASP A 184 -6.86 -16.04 -13.73
N LEU A 185 -5.55 -16.29 -13.85
CA LEU A 185 -4.62 -15.34 -14.48
C LEU A 185 -4.99 -15.04 -15.95
N ASN A 186 -5.59 -16.00 -16.68
CA ASN A 186 -5.98 -15.77 -18.07
C ASN A 186 -7.18 -14.83 -18.17
N ASP A 187 -8.13 -14.95 -17.23
CA ASP A 187 -9.28 -14.07 -17.13
C ASP A 187 -8.82 -12.63 -16.78
N ASP A 188 -7.88 -12.49 -15.87
CA ASP A 188 -7.29 -11.22 -15.48
C ASP A 188 -6.56 -10.55 -16.66
N MET A 189 -5.69 -11.29 -17.36
CA MET A 189 -5.03 -10.80 -18.58
C MET A 189 -6.02 -10.38 -19.67
N GLN A 190 -7.11 -11.12 -19.84
CA GLN A 190 -8.13 -10.80 -20.83
C GLN A 190 -8.92 -9.55 -20.45
N CYS A 191 -9.29 -9.41 -19.17
CA CYS A 191 -9.96 -8.22 -18.65
C CYS A 191 -9.10 -6.97 -18.85
N ALA A 192 -7.80 -7.05 -18.55
CA ALA A 192 -6.86 -5.95 -18.75
C ALA A 192 -6.73 -5.55 -20.22
N GLU A 193 -6.61 -6.52 -21.14
CA GLU A 193 -6.55 -6.28 -22.58
C GLU A 193 -7.83 -5.59 -23.08
N ASP A 194 -9.01 -6.13 -22.71
CA ASP A 194 -10.31 -5.61 -23.11
C ASP A 194 -10.56 -4.20 -22.59
N TYR A 195 -10.16 -3.93 -21.34
CA TYR A 195 -10.26 -2.60 -20.74
C TYR A 195 -9.43 -1.55 -21.50
N VAL A 196 -8.17 -1.84 -21.79
CA VAL A 196 -7.30 -0.91 -22.53
C VAL A 196 -7.83 -0.66 -23.93
N LYS A 197 -8.25 -1.72 -24.64
CA LYS A 197 -8.87 -1.60 -25.97
C LYS A 197 -10.15 -0.79 -25.95
N PHE A 198 -11.00 -1.01 -24.95
CA PHE A 198 -12.23 -0.23 -24.78
C PHE A 198 -11.93 1.25 -24.60
N CYS A 199 -10.98 1.61 -23.72
CA CYS A 199 -10.58 3.00 -23.53
C CYS A 199 -10.03 3.64 -24.80
N CYS A 200 -9.20 2.91 -25.57
CA CYS A 200 -8.69 3.39 -26.86
C CYS A 200 -9.81 3.61 -27.88
N ASN A 201 -10.73 2.66 -28.02
CA ASN A 201 -11.91 2.80 -28.91
C ASN A 201 -12.80 3.96 -28.49
N TYR A 202 -13.05 4.11 -27.18
CA TYR A 202 -13.83 5.23 -26.65
C TYR A 202 -13.22 6.59 -27.04
N LEU A 203 -11.90 6.73 -26.97
CA LEU A 203 -11.20 7.95 -27.37
C LEU A 203 -11.33 8.21 -28.89
N LEU A 204 -11.19 7.16 -29.70
CA LEU A 204 -11.33 7.26 -31.16
C LEU A 204 -12.74 7.69 -31.58
N GLU A 205 -13.76 7.20 -30.88
CA GLU A 205 -15.17 7.48 -31.22
C GLU A 205 -15.65 8.82 -30.67
N ASN A 206 -15.22 9.18 -29.43
CA ASN A 206 -15.81 10.29 -28.68
C ASN A 206 -14.89 11.51 -28.52
N CYS A 207 -13.57 11.35 -28.73
CA CYS A 207 -12.56 12.39 -28.49
C CYS A 207 -11.59 12.57 -29.66
N TYR A 208 -12.05 12.29 -30.89
CA TYR A 208 -11.16 12.31 -32.06
C TYR A 208 -10.50 13.68 -32.29
N GLY A 209 -11.23 14.78 -32.07
CA GLY A 209 -10.68 16.14 -32.20
C GLY A 209 -9.56 16.43 -31.20
N ASP A 210 -9.66 15.89 -29.98
CA ASP A 210 -8.59 16.00 -29.00
C ASP A 210 -7.35 15.19 -29.41
N LEU A 211 -7.55 13.98 -29.95
CA LEU A 211 -6.46 13.15 -30.49
C LEU A 211 -5.75 13.83 -31.66
N GLU A 212 -6.49 14.48 -32.59
CA GLU A 212 -5.89 15.27 -33.67
C GLU A 212 -5.09 16.46 -33.13
N PHE A 213 -5.60 17.14 -32.12
CA PHE A 213 -4.88 18.23 -31.47
C PHE A 213 -3.57 17.74 -30.83
N PHE A 214 -3.60 16.64 -30.08
CA PHE A 214 -2.41 16.04 -29.49
C PHE A 214 -1.41 15.57 -30.56
N ALA A 215 -1.90 14.94 -31.63
CA ALA A 215 -1.06 14.50 -32.73
C ALA A 215 -0.37 15.69 -33.42
N LYS A 216 -1.07 16.81 -33.57
CA LYS A 216 -0.52 18.02 -34.21
C LYS A 216 0.46 18.77 -33.30
N MET A 217 0.19 18.87 -32.01
CA MET A 217 0.90 19.76 -31.09
C MET A 217 2.01 19.10 -30.30
N TYR A 218 1.91 17.78 -30.03
CA TYR A 218 2.79 17.11 -29.08
C TYR A 218 3.45 15.83 -29.63
N ASP A 219 2.69 14.90 -30.20
CA ASP A 219 3.20 13.61 -30.70
C ASP A 219 2.43 13.17 -31.93
N SER A 220 3.04 13.36 -33.11
CA SER A 220 2.44 13.02 -34.40
C SER A 220 2.04 11.55 -34.54
N THR A 221 2.57 10.66 -33.71
CA THR A 221 2.26 9.23 -33.70
C THR A 221 1.12 8.85 -32.75
N CYS A 222 0.59 9.80 -32.00
CA CYS A 222 -0.39 9.54 -30.92
C CYS A 222 -1.65 8.80 -31.45
N SER A 223 -2.30 9.33 -32.51
CA SER A 223 -3.53 8.76 -33.06
C SER A 223 -3.32 7.37 -33.64
N ASP A 224 -2.20 7.15 -34.35
CA ASP A 224 -1.91 5.84 -34.95
C ASP A 224 -1.60 4.79 -33.89
N ARG A 225 -0.91 5.19 -32.81
CA ARG A 225 -0.65 4.32 -31.66
C ARG A 225 -1.94 3.91 -30.97
N VAL A 226 -2.87 4.85 -30.70
CA VAL A 226 -4.18 4.54 -30.10
C VAL A 226 -4.96 3.59 -30.98
N LYS A 227 -5.00 3.81 -32.31
CA LYS A 227 -5.65 2.91 -33.29
C LYS A 227 -5.02 1.51 -33.28
N ALA A 228 -3.70 1.43 -33.26
CA ALA A 228 -2.98 0.16 -33.22
C ALA A 228 -3.30 -0.63 -31.96
N ILE A 229 -3.30 0.01 -30.78
CA ILE A 229 -3.65 -0.62 -29.50
C ILE A 229 -5.10 -1.12 -29.52
N ALA A 230 -6.03 -0.31 -30.01
CA ALA A 230 -7.45 -0.67 -30.10
C ALA A 230 -7.73 -1.91 -30.95
N SER A 231 -6.96 -2.11 -32.04
CA SER A 231 -7.24 -3.15 -33.04
C SER A 231 -6.35 -4.38 -32.97
N THR A 232 -5.18 -4.30 -32.30
CA THR A 232 -4.20 -5.39 -32.33
C THR A 232 -4.34 -6.27 -31.07
N PRO A 233 -4.36 -7.61 -31.20
CA PRO A 233 -4.27 -8.49 -30.05
C PRO A 233 -2.95 -8.29 -29.30
N PHE A 234 -3.00 -8.24 -27.98
CA PHE A 234 -1.80 -8.11 -27.14
C PHE A 234 -0.94 -9.36 -27.26
N GLY A 235 0.38 -9.19 -27.22
CA GLY A 235 1.29 -10.30 -27.06
C GLY A 235 1.17 -10.87 -25.65
N ARG A 236 1.45 -12.16 -25.48
CA ARG A 236 1.58 -12.79 -24.17
C ARG A 236 2.90 -13.54 -24.14
N VAL A 237 3.71 -13.32 -23.13
CA VAL A 237 5.04 -13.93 -22.98
C VAL A 237 5.30 -14.17 -21.50
N SER A 238 5.81 -15.33 -21.14
CA SER A 238 6.23 -15.58 -19.77
C SER A 238 7.45 -14.72 -19.40
N TYR A 239 7.60 -14.40 -18.12
CA TYR A 239 8.78 -13.67 -17.64
C TYR A 239 10.09 -14.39 -18.02
N THR A 240 10.12 -15.70 -17.91
CA THR A 240 11.32 -16.50 -18.30
C THR A 240 11.67 -16.29 -19.77
N GLU A 241 10.67 -16.43 -20.67
CA GLU A 241 10.89 -16.18 -22.10
C GLU A 241 11.25 -14.72 -22.37
N ALA A 242 10.66 -13.76 -21.65
CA ALA A 242 11.01 -12.35 -21.79
C ALA A 242 12.48 -12.07 -21.42
N ILE A 243 12.99 -12.71 -20.36
CA ILE A 243 14.41 -12.63 -20.00
C ILE A 243 15.30 -13.26 -21.09
N GLU A 244 14.95 -14.43 -21.62
CA GLU A 244 15.69 -15.07 -22.72
C GLU A 244 15.76 -14.16 -23.96
N LEU A 245 14.67 -13.47 -24.30
CA LEU A 245 14.64 -12.50 -25.40
C LEU A 245 15.56 -11.30 -25.13
N LEU A 246 15.57 -10.78 -23.90
CA LEU A 246 16.44 -9.67 -23.49
C LEU A 246 17.93 -10.09 -23.48
N GLU A 247 18.25 -11.27 -22.94
CA GLU A 247 19.61 -11.82 -22.95
C GLU A 247 20.12 -12.02 -24.38
N LYS A 248 19.26 -12.53 -25.28
CA LYS A 248 19.58 -12.63 -26.69
C LYS A 248 19.85 -11.26 -27.33
N ALA A 249 19.02 -10.26 -27.02
CA ALA A 249 19.26 -8.89 -27.51
C ALA A 249 20.61 -8.35 -27.04
N VAL A 250 21.00 -8.60 -25.78
CA VAL A 250 22.33 -8.23 -25.26
C VAL A 250 23.44 -8.94 -26.04
N ALA A 251 23.29 -10.24 -26.29
CA ALA A 251 24.25 -11.02 -27.08
C ALA A 251 24.36 -10.49 -28.51
N ASP A 252 23.28 -10.02 -29.11
CA ASP A 252 23.22 -9.40 -30.44
C ASP A 252 23.73 -7.93 -30.45
N GLY A 253 24.22 -7.43 -29.31
CA GLY A 253 24.88 -6.11 -29.19
C GLY A 253 24.00 -4.98 -28.66
N LYS A 254 22.74 -5.22 -28.25
CA LYS A 254 21.91 -4.24 -27.55
C LYS A 254 22.52 -3.93 -26.18
N LYS A 255 22.59 -2.66 -25.85
CA LYS A 255 23.09 -2.19 -24.54
C LYS A 255 21.91 -1.68 -23.72
N PHE A 256 21.76 -2.19 -22.51
CA PHE A 256 20.90 -1.70 -21.48
C PHE A 256 21.71 -1.04 -20.37
N ALA A 257 21.17 -0.07 -19.67
CA ALA A 257 21.81 0.57 -18.52
C ALA A 257 21.83 -0.37 -17.30
N TYR A 258 20.79 -1.21 -17.19
CA TYR A 258 20.65 -2.20 -16.12
C TYR A 258 20.94 -3.60 -16.63
N PRO A 259 21.53 -4.47 -15.80
CA PRO A 259 21.85 -5.85 -16.20
C PRO A 259 20.59 -6.67 -16.46
N VAL A 260 20.67 -7.63 -17.36
CA VAL A 260 19.62 -8.61 -17.65
C VAL A 260 20.01 -9.94 -17.05
N SER A 261 19.18 -10.50 -16.18
CA SER A 261 19.33 -11.87 -15.68
C SER A 261 17.98 -12.33 -15.08
N TRP A 262 17.77 -13.63 -15.00
CA TRP A 262 16.55 -14.15 -14.38
C TRP A 262 16.48 -13.79 -12.90
N GLY A 263 15.31 -13.34 -12.43
CA GLY A 263 15.06 -12.94 -11.03
C GLY A 263 15.19 -11.45 -10.75
N ILE A 264 15.52 -10.63 -11.75
CA ILE A 264 15.52 -9.16 -11.61
C ILE A 264 14.10 -8.59 -11.74
N ASP A 265 13.87 -7.46 -11.12
CA ASP A 265 12.75 -6.61 -11.50
C ASP A 265 13.05 -5.92 -12.84
N LEU A 266 12.10 -5.94 -13.79
CA LEU A 266 12.31 -5.38 -15.12
C LEU A 266 12.39 -3.86 -15.03
N ALA A 267 13.51 -3.29 -15.41
CA ALA A 267 13.62 -1.84 -15.54
C ALA A 267 12.77 -1.35 -16.73
N THR A 268 12.31 -0.11 -16.66
CA THR A 268 11.48 0.52 -17.72
C THR A 268 12.10 0.41 -19.13
N GLU A 269 13.44 0.38 -19.24
CA GLU A 269 14.10 0.20 -20.54
C GLU A 269 13.92 -1.22 -21.11
N HIS A 270 13.87 -2.25 -20.24
CA HIS A 270 13.60 -3.63 -20.63
C HIS A 270 12.15 -3.79 -21.11
N GLU A 271 11.20 -3.24 -20.34
CA GLU A 271 9.77 -3.24 -20.66
C GLU A 271 9.49 -2.56 -22.00
N ARG A 272 10.08 -1.38 -22.18
CA ARG A 272 9.93 -0.62 -23.42
C ARG A 272 10.56 -1.34 -24.60
N TRP A 273 11.72 -1.95 -24.44
CA TRP A 273 12.34 -2.73 -25.51
C TRP A 273 11.44 -3.89 -25.94
N LEU A 274 10.87 -4.62 -24.99
CA LEU A 274 9.91 -5.69 -25.29
C LEU A 274 8.72 -5.16 -26.10
N ALA A 275 8.06 -4.13 -25.62
CA ALA A 275 6.85 -3.60 -26.27
C ALA A 275 7.12 -2.82 -27.58
N GLU A 276 8.24 -2.05 -27.66
CA GLU A 276 8.50 -1.14 -28.78
C GLU A 276 9.34 -1.77 -29.88
N GLU A 277 10.40 -2.51 -29.51
CA GLU A 277 11.38 -3.01 -30.47
C GLU A 277 11.13 -4.46 -30.86
N HIS A 278 10.83 -5.33 -29.89
CA HIS A 278 10.63 -6.75 -30.13
C HIS A 278 9.22 -7.07 -30.63
N PHE A 279 8.20 -6.86 -29.78
CA PHE A 279 6.81 -7.20 -30.13
C PHE A 279 6.14 -6.14 -31.01
N LYS A 280 6.56 -4.88 -30.93
CA LYS A 280 6.00 -3.70 -31.64
C LYS A 280 4.50 -3.53 -31.42
N LYS A 281 4.01 -3.93 -30.26
CA LYS A 281 2.63 -3.90 -29.82
C LYS A 281 2.57 -4.04 -28.30
N PRO A 282 1.40 -3.77 -27.68
CA PRO A 282 1.24 -4.13 -26.26
C PRO A 282 1.54 -5.61 -26.01
N VAL A 283 2.21 -5.89 -24.90
CA VAL A 283 2.56 -7.25 -24.49
C VAL A 283 2.28 -7.44 -23.01
N ILE A 284 1.72 -8.58 -22.66
CA ILE A 284 1.52 -8.98 -21.27
C ILE A 284 2.64 -9.94 -20.89
N VAL A 285 3.47 -9.54 -19.94
CA VAL A 285 4.46 -10.41 -19.32
C VAL A 285 3.82 -11.05 -18.11
N TYR A 286 3.95 -12.37 -17.96
CA TYR A 286 3.28 -13.10 -16.88
C TYR A 286 4.18 -14.16 -16.25
N ASN A 287 3.77 -14.71 -15.08
CA ASN A 287 4.52 -15.68 -14.29
C ASN A 287 5.89 -15.15 -13.83
N TYR A 288 5.86 -14.09 -13.05
CA TYR A 288 7.04 -13.45 -12.47
C TYR A 288 7.69 -14.29 -11.36
N PRO A 289 9.00 -14.13 -11.09
CA PRO A 289 9.64 -14.73 -9.93
C PRO A 289 8.97 -14.35 -8.62
N LYS A 290 8.74 -15.31 -7.72
CA LYS A 290 8.07 -15.08 -6.44
C LYS A 290 8.80 -14.10 -5.52
N ASP A 291 10.14 -14.03 -5.63
CA ASP A 291 10.97 -13.25 -4.71
C ASP A 291 10.92 -11.73 -4.98
N ILE A 292 10.36 -11.32 -6.13
CA ILE A 292 10.21 -9.92 -6.52
C ILE A 292 8.75 -9.46 -6.57
N LYS A 293 7.81 -10.30 -6.18
CA LYS A 293 6.36 -9.97 -6.19
C LYS A 293 5.75 -10.16 -4.80
N ALA A 294 4.58 -9.58 -4.57
CA ALA A 294 3.92 -9.58 -3.27
C ALA A 294 3.47 -10.99 -2.83
N PHE A 295 3.44 -11.20 -1.51
CA PHE A 295 3.19 -12.49 -0.88
C PHE A 295 1.80 -13.09 -1.19
N TYR A 296 0.82 -12.28 -1.52
CA TYR A 296 -0.57 -12.70 -1.77
C TYR A 296 -0.79 -13.29 -3.16
N MET A 297 0.19 -13.24 -4.03
CA MET A 297 0.08 -13.76 -5.40
C MET A 297 0.18 -15.28 -5.41
N ARG A 298 -0.67 -15.95 -6.21
CA ARG A 298 -0.72 -17.40 -6.30
C ARG A 298 0.61 -18.00 -6.75
N LEU A 299 1.17 -18.89 -5.94
CA LEU A 299 2.39 -19.62 -6.30
C LEU A 299 2.08 -20.67 -7.38
N ASN A 300 2.84 -20.65 -8.47
CA ASN A 300 2.73 -21.62 -9.55
C ASN A 300 3.28 -23.00 -9.13
N GLU A 301 2.97 -24.03 -9.92
CA GLU A 301 3.38 -25.42 -9.63
C GLU A 301 4.90 -25.62 -9.63
N ASP A 302 5.65 -24.75 -10.31
CA ASP A 302 7.12 -24.76 -10.33
C ASP A 302 7.78 -24.32 -9.01
N ASN A 303 6.99 -23.77 -8.07
CA ASN A 303 7.43 -23.21 -6.79
C ASN A 303 8.48 -22.08 -6.91
N LYS A 304 8.65 -21.50 -8.08
CA LYS A 304 9.61 -20.43 -8.38
C LYS A 304 8.92 -19.16 -8.85
N THR A 305 7.82 -19.30 -9.54
CA THR A 305 7.07 -18.18 -10.11
C THR A 305 5.70 -18.05 -9.47
N VAL A 306 5.10 -16.86 -9.60
CA VAL A 306 3.74 -16.55 -9.17
C VAL A 306 2.89 -16.12 -10.36
N ALA A 307 1.57 -16.34 -10.26
CA ALA A 307 0.60 -15.97 -11.28
C ALA A 307 0.34 -14.45 -11.27
N ALA A 308 1.38 -13.69 -11.56
CA ALA A 308 1.36 -12.24 -11.75
C ALA A 308 1.44 -11.89 -13.24
N MET A 309 0.95 -10.71 -13.60
CA MET A 309 1.06 -10.18 -14.95
C MET A 309 1.28 -8.67 -14.92
N ASP A 310 2.04 -8.16 -15.90
CA ASP A 310 2.18 -6.73 -16.16
C ASP A 310 1.88 -6.47 -17.65
N VAL A 311 1.01 -5.50 -17.92
CA VAL A 311 0.71 -5.04 -19.29
C VAL A 311 1.67 -3.95 -19.67
N LEU A 312 2.54 -4.23 -20.63
CA LEU A 312 3.53 -3.30 -21.14
C LEU A 312 3.05 -2.68 -22.45
N VAL A 313 3.13 -1.36 -22.55
CA VAL A 313 2.72 -0.63 -23.75
C VAL A 313 3.85 0.26 -24.28
N PRO A 314 3.92 0.45 -25.61
CA PRO A 314 4.93 1.31 -26.25
C PRO A 314 4.96 2.72 -25.64
N LYS A 315 6.16 3.25 -25.44
CA LYS A 315 6.48 4.58 -24.88
C LYS A 315 6.17 4.78 -23.40
N VAL A 316 5.46 3.88 -22.75
CA VAL A 316 5.12 3.97 -21.34
C VAL A 316 5.90 2.94 -20.51
N GLY A 317 5.95 1.68 -20.94
CA GLY A 317 6.34 0.53 -20.13
C GLY A 317 5.12 -0.06 -19.45
N GLU A 318 5.21 -0.42 -18.18
CA GLU A 318 4.10 -0.95 -17.41
C GLU A 318 2.94 0.05 -17.34
N LEU A 319 1.74 -0.44 -17.69
CA LEU A 319 0.46 0.28 -17.63
C LEU A 319 -0.48 -0.31 -16.59
N ILE A 320 -0.51 -1.64 -16.46
CA ILE A 320 -1.35 -2.38 -15.52
C ILE A 320 -0.52 -3.50 -14.91
N GLY A 321 -0.56 -3.65 -13.60
CA GLY A 321 -0.11 -4.82 -12.87
C GLY A 321 -1.29 -5.59 -12.31
N GLY A 322 -1.24 -6.92 -12.31
CA GLY A 322 -2.30 -7.77 -11.80
C GLY A 322 -1.80 -9.14 -11.36
N SER A 323 -2.66 -9.91 -10.69
CA SER A 323 -2.33 -11.28 -10.31
C SER A 323 -3.56 -12.09 -9.93
N GLN A 324 -3.47 -13.40 -10.11
CA GLN A 324 -4.33 -14.33 -9.39
C GLN A 324 -3.90 -14.40 -7.93
N ARG A 325 -4.87 -14.41 -7.00
CA ARG A 325 -4.59 -14.48 -5.56
C ARG A 325 -4.35 -15.91 -5.08
N GLU A 326 -3.52 -16.04 -4.05
CA GLU A 326 -3.32 -17.33 -3.38
C GLU A 326 -4.56 -17.65 -2.52
N GLU A 327 -5.21 -18.79 -2.78
CA GLU A 327 -6.36 -19.25 -2.03
C GLU A 327 -6.08 -20.51 -1.20
N ARG A 328 -4.90 -21.11 -1.33
CA ARG A 328 -4.50 -22.30 -0.57
C ARG A 328 -4.00 -21.92 0.81
N LEU A 329 -4.37 -22.73 1.81
CA LEU A 329 -3.93 -22.59 3.20
C LEU A 329 -2.49 -23.07 3.40
#